data_d62a8def9d5d27e48da87b054902fe4f
#
_entry.id   d62a8def9d5d27e48da87b054902fe4f
#
_cell.length_a   1.000
_cell.length_b   1.000
_cell.length_c   1.000
_cell.angle_alpha   90.00
_cell.angle_beta   90.00
_cell.angle_gamma   90.00
#
_symmetry.space_group_name_H-M   'P 1'
#
loop_
_entity.id
_entity.type
_entity.pdbx_description
1 polymer ?
#
loop_
_entity_poly.entity_id
_entity_poly.type
_entity_poly.pdbx_seq_one_letter_code
_entity_poly.pdbx_strand_id
1 'polypeptide(L)'
;LLQKVQTPVLFVSHSRDEVYRLCDTVSCIHQGRMEVIEPVKEFFRNPKTKTAALLSGCKNICAVEAMESHRDGNWLWTSDWGVGIRVSKEALQARTIGIRAHFFTKEKPSEGCYSEFPVGEYRIMEDPFEWNVSFRKDRSCEWLQWKTAKTDWDPSEGVPEKLYVKEENLLLLDIDTDNRR
;
A
#
# COMPACT_ATOMS: atom_id res chain seq x y z
N LEU A 1 -5.60 -28.60 12.66
CA LEU A 1 -4.60 -29.55 13.21
C LEU A 1 -3.52 -28.81 14.00
N LEU A 2 -2.92 -27.72 13.47
CA LEU A 2 -1.86 -26.96 14.14
C LEU A 2 -2.31 -26.33 15.47
N GLN A 3 -3.53 -25.86 15.58
CA GLN A 3 -4.10 -25.29 16.82
C GLN A 3 -4.22 -26.31 17.99
N LYS A 4 -4.06 -27.60 17.73
CA LYS A 4 -4.06 -28.66 18.76
C LYS A 4 -2.66 -29.07 19.20
N VAL A 5 -1.62 -28.53 18.56
CA VAL A 5 -0.22 -28.83 18.88
C VAL A 5 0.21 -27.90 20.01
N GLN A 6 0.56 -28.46 21.17
CA GLN A 6 0.98 -27.69 22.36
C GLN A 6 2.47 -27.32 22.35
N THR A 7 3.16 -27.53 21.23
CA THR A 7 4.59 -27.20 21.07
C THR A 7 4.76 -26.07 20.07
N PRO A 8 5.78 -25.20 20.23
CA PRO A 8 6.12 -24.20 19.25
C PRO A 8 6.36 -24.81 17.86
N VAL A 9 5.76 -24.23 16.82
CA VAL A 9 5.88 -24.68 15.44
C VAL A 9 6.47 -23.55 14.61
N LEU A 10 7.58 -23.83 13.91
CA LEU A 10 8.11 -22.95 12.90
C LEU A 10 7.51 -23.34 11.55
N PHE A 11 6.81 -22.39 10.93
CA PHE A 11 6.15 -22.57 9.64
C PHE A 11 6.75 -21.64 8.60
N VAL A 12 7.21 -22.19 7.47
CA VAL A 12 7.76 -21.43 6.34
C VAL A 12 6.81 -21.56 5.16
N SER A 13 6.28 -20.45 4.69
CA SER A 13 5.35 -20.40 3.55
C SER A 13 5.46 -19.08 2.79
N HIS A 14 5.08 -19.08 1.53
CA HIS A 14 4.80 -17.89 0.72
C HIS A 14 3.30 -17.68 0.49
N SER A 15 2.47 -18.50 1.10
CA SER A 15 1.02 -18.34 1.10
C SER A 15 0.59 -17.37 2.21
N ARG A 16 0.17 -16.17 1.82
CA ARG A 16 -0.32 -15.13 2.74
C ARG A 16 -1.49 -15.61 3.59
N ASP A 17 -2.43 -16.30 2.96
CA ASP A 17 -3.65 -16.79 3.61
C ASP A 17 -3.34 -17.84 4.67
N GLU A 18 -2.39 -18.73 4.41
CA GLU A 18 -1.94 -19.73 5.39
C GLU A 18 -1.24 -19.04 6.57
N VAL A 19 -0.29 -18.15 6.31
CA VAL A 19 0.42 -17.40 7.35
C VAL A 19 -0.57 -16.63 8.21
N TYR A 20 -1.51 -15.89 7.60
CA TYR A 20 -2.50 -15.09 8.33
C TYR A 20 -3.40 -15.92 9.23
N ARG A 21 -3.78 -17.16 8.80
CA ARG A 21 -4.73 -18.03 9.51
C ARG A 21 -4.06 -18.91 10.55
N LEU A 22 -2.79 -19.26 10.36
CA LEU A 22 -2.14 -20.32 11.14
C LEU A 22 -1.07 -19.82 12.11
N CYS A 23 -0.52 -18.62 11.89
CA CYS A 23 0.58 -18.08 12.68
C CYS A 23 0.13 -16.98 13.64
N ASP A 24 0.72 -16.94 14.82
CA ASP A 24 0.56 -15.83 15.78
C ASP A 24 1.49 -14.67 15.46
N THR A 25 2.72 -15.01 15.07
CA THR A 25 3.78 -14.06 14.70
C THR A 25 4.40 -14.42 13.36
N VAL A 26 4.98 -13.44 12.70
CA VAL A 26 5.62 -13.60 11.41
C VAL A 26 6.89 -12.75 11.32
N SER A 27 7.84 -13.21 10.55
CA SER A 27 9.01 -12.44 10.10
C SER A 27 9.29 -12.72 8.64
N CYS A 28 9.74 -11.69 7.93
CA CYS A 28 10.24 -11.85 6.54
C CYS A 28 11.69 -12.27 6.53
N ILE A 29 12.03 -13.08 5.54
CA ILE A 29 13.43 -13.37 5.19
C ILE A 29 13.70 -12.71 3.84
N HIS A 30 14.66 -11.79 3.81
CA HIS A 30 15.09 -11.10 2.60
C HIS A 30 16.63 -11.11 2.52
N GLN A 31 17.17 -11.52 1.37
CA GLN A 31 18.63 -11.60 1.13
C GLN A 31 19.39 -12.34 2.25
N GLY A 32 18.81 -13.43 2.75
CA GLY A 32 19.42 -14.25 3.82
C GLY A 32 19.36 -13.63 5.21
N ARG A 33 18.67 -12.52 5.41
CA ARG A 33 18.47 -11.86 6.71
C ARG A 33 17.02 -11.93 7.12
N MET A 34 16.78 -12.21 8.39
CA MET A 34 15.47 -12.20 8.98
C MET A 34 15.15 -10.77 9.48
N GLU A 35 14.00 -10.25 9.13
CA GLU A 35 13.47 -8.97 9.64
C GLU A 35 12.91 -9.15 11.06
N VAL A 36 12.41 -8.06 11.63
CA VAL A 36 11.80 -8.08 12.98
C VAL A 36 10.61 -9.04 13.01
N ILE A 37 10.51 -9.82 14.09
CA ILE A 37 9.33 -10.67 14.34
C ILE A 37 8.21 -9.79 14.90
N GLU A 38 7.03 -9.87 14.31
CA GLU A 38 5.87 -9.08 14.73
C GLU A 38 4.58 -9.90 14.72
N PRO A 39 3.52 -9.48 15.43
CA PRO A 39 2.22 -10.12 15.36
C PRO A 39 1.68 -10.16 13.93
N VAL A 40 1.15 -11.31 13.50
CA VAL A 40 0.70 -11.50 12.12
C VAL A 40 -0.32 -10.44 11.66
N LYS A 41 -1.25 -10.04 12.53
CA LYS A 41 -2.25 -9.02 12.20
C LYS A 41 -1.62 -7.65 11.95
N GLU A 42 -0.60 -7.27 12.73
CA GLU A 42 0.11 -6.01 12.55
C GLU A 42 0.94 -6.02 11.26
N PHE A 43 1.65 -7.11 11.00
CA PHE A 43 2.38 -7.31 9.74
C PHE A 43 1.50 -7.08 8.51
N PHE A 44 0.28 -7.64 8.50
CA PHE A 44 -0.62 -7.46 7.37
C PHE A 44 -1.29 -6.08 7.34
N ARG A 45 -1.54 -5.46 8.48
CA ARG A 45 -2.18 -4.15 8.57
C ARG A 45 -1.21 -3.01 8.27
N ASN A 46 -0.02 -3.04 8.88
CA ASN A 46 0.93 -1.94 8.90
C ASN A 46 2.37 -2.43 8.76
N PRO A 47 2.74 -3.04 7.61
CA PRO A 47 4.10 -3.49 7.34
C PRO A 47 5.08 -2.33 7.46
N LYS A 48 6.29 -2.59 7.98
CA LYS A 48 7.30 -1.55 8.25
C LYS A 48 8.31 -1.39 7.12
N THR A 49 8.49 -2.43 6.32
CA THR A 49 9.48 -2.45 5.24
C THR A 49 8.82 -2.70 3.88
N LYS A 50 9.51 -2.29 2.81
CA LYS A 50 9.09 -2.59 1.44
C LYS A 50 8.88 -4.10 1.23
N THR A 51 9.76 -4.93 1.77
CA THR A 51 9.66 -6.40 1.68
C THR A 51 8.39 -6.91 2.34
N ALA A 52 8.14 -6.49 3.58
CA ALA A 52 6.92 -6.84 4.31
C ALA A 52 5.65 -6.39 3.58
N ALA A 53 5.65 -5.17 3.03
CA ALA A 53 4.54 -4.66 2.24
C ALA A 53 4.25 -5.50 0.99
N LEU A 54 5.29 -5.86 0.22
CA LEU A 54 5.17 -6.74 -0.94
C LEU A 54 4.62 -8.11 -0.56
N LEU A 55 5.19 -8.73 0.47
CA LEU A 55 4.78 -10.05 0.95
C LEU A 55 3.37 -10.03 1.54
N SER A 56 2.95 -8.95 2.18
CA SER A 56 1.57 -8.77 2.66
C SER A 56 0.57 -8.39 1.55
N GLY A 57 1.03 -8.26 0.29
CA GLY A 57 0.17 -8.08 -0.89
C GLY A 57 -0.05 -6.65 -1.36
N CYS A 58 0.71 -5.69 -0.86
CA CYS A 58 0.73 -4.35 -1.44
C CYS A 58 1.42 -4.40 -2.80
N LYS A 59 0.77 -3.90 -3.84
CA LYS A 59 1.30 -3.89 -5.22
C LYS A 59 1.78 -2.51 -5.66
N ASN A 60 1.19 -1.46 -5.13
CA ASN A 60 1.58 -0.09 -5.44
C ASN A 60 2.60 0.35 -4.39
N ILE A 61 3.87 0.35 -4.74
CA ILE A 61 4.97 0.75 -3.87
C ILE A 61 5.93 1.61 -4.66
N CYS A 62 6.24 2.79 -4.14
CA CYS A 62 7.09 3.78 -4.80
C CYS A 62 8.08 4.40 -3.82
N ALA A 63 9.27 4.72 -4.28
CA ALA A 63 10.22 5.50 -3.52
C ALA A 63 9.80 6.97 -3.42
N VAL A 64 10.11 7.59 -2.29
CA VAL A 64 9.96 9.04 -2.08
C VAL A 64 11.26 9.71 -2.53
N GLU A 65 11.15 10.64 -3.47
CA GLU A 65 12.31 11.36 -4.01
C GLU A 65 12.54 12.71 -3.35
N ALA A 66 11.46 13.40 -3.02
CA ALA A 66 11.53 14.71 -2.37
C ALA A 66 10.44 14.85 -1.31
N MET A 67 10.75 15.62 -0.29
CA MET A 67 9.85 15.96 0.80
C MET A 67 9.76 17.48 0.91
N GLU A 68 8.55 18.00 0.89
CA GLU A 68 8.30 19.43 0.94
C GLU A 68 7.30 19.78 2.02
N SER A 69 7.55 20.88 2.72
CA SER A 69 6.66 21.43 3.73
C SER A 69 6.24 22.82 3.32
N HIS A 70 4.94 23.01 3.10
CA HIS A 70 4.33 24.27 2.73
C HIS A 70 3.29 24.71 3.77
N ARG A 71 2.78 25.93 3.66
CA ARG A 71 1.73 26.45 4.56
C ARG A 71 0.41 25.67 4.48
N ASP A 72 0.14 25.06 3.33
CA ASP A 72 -1.08 24.28 3.01
C ASP A 72 -0.95 22.78 3.28
N GLY A 73 0.23 22.31 3.69
CA GLY A 73 0.47 20.90 4.04
C GLY A 73 1.87 20.42 3.75
N ASN A 74 2.10 19.16 4.02
CA ASN A 74 3.34 18.46 3.74
C ASN A 74 3.14 17.48 2.58
N TRP A 75 4.17 17.32 1.75
CA TRP A 75 4.09 16.55 0.53
C TRP A 75 5.29 15.61 0.42
N LEU A 76 5.02 14.38 -0.01
CA LEU A 76 6.01 13.40 -0.43
C LEU A 76 5.88 13.23 -1.96
N TRP A 77 6.94 13.59 -2.68
CA TRP A 77 6.94 13.51 -4.14
C TRP A 77 7.44 12.17 -4.63
N THR A 78 6.73 11.61 -5.59
CA THR A 78 7.00 10.30 -6.19
C THR A 78 7.06 10.46 -7.72
N SER A 79 8.26 10.39 -8.32
CA SER A 79 8.40 10.52 -9.76
C SER A 79 7.81 9.34 -10.52
N ASP A 80 8.00 8.11 -10.01
CA ASP A 80 7.45 6.92 -10.64
C ASP A 80 5.92 7.02 -10.86
N TRP A 81 5.20 7.65 -9.93
CA TRP A 81 3.75 7.87 -10.07
C TRP A 81 3.39 9.26 -10.61
N GLY A 82 4.35 10.19 -10.64
CA GLY A 82 4.16 11.56 -11.09
C GLY A 82 3.17 12.37 -10.25
N VAL A 83 3.08 12.08 -8.94
CA VAL A 83 2.13 12.72 -8.01
C VAL A 83 2.80 13.10 -6.70
N GLY A 84 2.29 14.17 -6.09
CA GLY A 84 2.59 14.53 -4.70
C GLY A 84 1.57 13.88 -3.76
N ILE A 85 2.07 13.21 -2.74
CA ILE A 85 1.28 12.56 -1.69
C ILE A 85 1.18 13.51 -0.51
N ARG A 86 -0.02 13.95 -0.18
CA ARG A 86 -0.26 14.83 0.97
C ARG A 86 -0.24 14.03 2.26
N VAL A 87 0.52 14.50 3.25
CA VAL A 87 0.77 13.77 4.49
C VAL A 87 0.85 14.70 5.71
N SER A 88 0.72 14.12 6.90
CA SER A 88 1.03 14.77 8.17
C SER A 88 2.55 14.98 8.33
N LYS A 89 2.95 15.76 9.31
CA LYS A 89 4.36 16.06 9.56
C LYS A 89 5.18 14.82 9.95
N GLU A 90 4.58 13.90 10.68
CA GLU A 90 5.21 12.65 11.12
C GLU A 90 5.56 11.73 9.95
N ALA A 91 4.77 11.79 8.89
CA ALA A 91 4.96 10.97 7.69
C ALA A 91 6.13 11.41 6.80
N LEU A 92 6.70 12.59 7.02
CA LEU A 92 7.83 13.11 6.23
C LEU A 92 9.13 12.29 6.37
N GLN A 93 9.18 11.32 7.27
CA GLN A 93 10.34 10.43 7.44
C GLN A 93 10.28 9.16 6.57
N ALA A 94 9.18 8.90 5.89
CA ALA A 94 9.03 7.72 5.06
C ALA A 94 9.89 7.84 3.78
N ARG A 95 10.68 6.81 3.48
CA ARG A 95 11.48 6.73 2.24
C ARG A 95 10.76 6.00 1.12
N THR A 96 9.75 5.24 1.46
CA THR A 96 8.96 4.45 0.53
C THR A 96 7.49 4.55 0.94
N ILE A 97 6.60 4.67 -0.03
CA ILE A 97 5.14 4.67 0.17
C ILE A 97 4.55 3.44 -0.48
N GLY A 98 3.62 2.81 0.23
CA GLY A 98 2.77 1.75 -0.30
C GLY A 98 1.30 2.13 -0.26
N ILE A 99 0.53 1.67 -1.25
CA ILE A 99 -0.92 1.83 -1.29
C ILE A 99 -1.54 0.50 -1.71
N ARG A 100 -2.43 -0.03 -0.89
CA ARG A 100 -3.16 -1.24 -1.29
C ARG A 100 -4.20 -0.91 -2.35
N ALA A 101 -4.33 -1.79 -3.34
CA ALA A 101 -5.17 -1.54 -4.50
C ALA A 101 -6.65 -1.23 -4.17
N HIS A 102 -7.18 -1.78 -3.07
CA HIS A 102 -8.55 -1.56 -2.63
C HIS A 102 -8.76 -0.28 -1.80
N PHE A 103 -7.71 0.49 -1.53
CA PHE A 103 -7.82 1.78 -0.83
C PHE A 103 -8.01 2.99 -1.75
N PHE A 104 -7.88 2.80 -3.06
CA PHE A 104 -8.29 3.83 -3.99
C PHE A 104 -9.81 3.94 -4.04
N THR A 105 -10.31 5.16 -4.02
CA THR A 105 -11.75 5.47 -4.13
C THR A 105 -12.02 6.43 -5.28
N LYS A 106 -13.16 6.27 -5.95
CA LYS A 106 -13.62 7.21 -7.00
C LYS A 106 -14.19 8.50 -6.41
N GLU A 107 -14.62 8.45 -5.16
CA GLU A 107 -15.24 9.56 -4.47
C GLU A 107 -14.20 10.36 -3.70
N LYS A 108 -14.25 11.68 -3.90
CA LYS A 108 -13.39 12.61 -3.15
C LYS A 108 -13.78 12.60 -1.68
N PRO A 109 -12.84 12.31 -0.74
CA PRO A 109 -13.13 12.39 0.69
C PRO A 109 -13.60 13.78 1.09
N SER A 110 -14.67 13.85 1.88
CA SER A 110 -15.22 15.11 2.40
C SER A 110 -14.38 15.70 3.53
N GLU A 111 -13.64 14.85 4.25
CA GLU A 111 -12.84 15.22 5.42
C GLU A 111 -11.49 14.48 5.43
N GLY A 112 -10.54 15.05 6.18
CA GLY A 112 -9.23 14.48 6.41
C GLY A 112 -8.20 14.81 5.32
N CYS A 113 -6.99 14.32 5.52
CA CYS A 113 -5.89 14.44 4.55
C CYS A 113 -6.02 13.34 3.50
N TYR A 114 -5.97 13.71 2.23
CA TYR A 114 -6.03 12.76 1.12
C TYR A 114 -5.14 13.23 -0.03
N SER A 115 -4.80 12.29 -0.90
CA SER A 115 -4.03 12.52 -2.13
C SER A 115 -4.85 12.19 -3.36
N GLU A 116 -4.62 12.91 -4.46
CA GLU A 116 -5.30 12.75 -5.75
C GLU A 116 -4.38 12.07 -6.74
N PHE A 117 -4.91 11.08 -7.45
CA PHE A 117 -4.21 10.30 -8.47
C PHE A 117 -4.92 10.47 -9.81
N PRO A 118 -4.38 11.25 -10.74
CA PRO A 118 -4.95 11.40 -12.09
C PRO A 118 -4.92 10.08 -12.86
N VAL A 119 -5.98 9.80 -13.60
CA VAL A 119 -6.13 8.63 -14.46
C VAL A 119 -6.08 9.09 -15.92
N GLY A 120 -4.89 9.06 -16.54
CA GLY A 120 -4.72 9.44 -17.94
C GLY A 120 -4.76 8.24 -18.88
N GLU A 121 -4.15 7.13 -18.51
CA GLU A 121 -4.23 5.84 -19.22
C GLU A 121 -4.66 4.75 -18.26
N TYR A 122 -5.46 3.79 -18.75
CA TYR A 122 -5.95 2.69 -17.95
C TYR A 122 -6.15 1.40 -18.75
N ARG A 123 -6.20 0.28 -18.02
CA ARG A 123 -6.56 -1.05 -18.51
C ARG A 123 -7.46 -1.71 -17.47
N ILE A 124 -8.54 -2.31 -17.90
CA ILE A 124 -9.50 -2.98 -17.02
C ILE A 124 -9.40 -4.48 -17.24
N MET A 125 -9.33 -5.22 -16.15
CA MET A 125 -9.40 -6.68 -16.12
C MET A 125 -10.56 -7.09 -15.23
N GLU A 126 -11.38 -8.00 -15.70
CA GLU A 126 -12.51 -8.54 -14.96
C GLU A 126 -12.09 -9.77 -14.16
N ASP A 127 -12.36 -9.73 -12.86
CA ASP A 127 -12.34 -10.91 -11.99
C ASP A 127 -13.78 -11.28 -11.60
N PRO A 128 -14.04 -12.47 -11.04
CA PRO A 128 -15.41 -12.91 -10.74
C PRO A 128 -16.24 -11.93 -9.91
N PHE A 129 -15.64 -11.24 -8.96
CA PHE A 129 -16.34 -10.36 -8.00
C PHE A 129 -15.81 -8.92 -7.98
N GLU A 130 -14.71 -8.66 -8.66
CA GLU A 130 -13.98 -7.39 -8.59
C GLU A 130 -13.55 -6.94 -9.99
N TRP A 131 -13.34 -5.65 -10.15
CA TRP A 131 -12.59 -5.07 -11.25
C TRP A 131 -11.17 -4.77 -10.80
N ASN A 132 -10.19 -5.18 -11.60
CA ASN A 132 -8.80 -4.78 -11.47
C ASN A 132 -8.47 -3.75 -12.54
N VAL A 133 -8.23 -2.52 -12.12
CA VAL A 133 -7.90 -1.42 -13.03
C VAL A 133 -6.44 -1.06 -12.84
N SER A 134 -5.64 -1.28 -13.89
CA SER A 134 -4.30 -0.70 -13.96
C SER A 134 -4.43 0.69 -14.54
N PHE A 135 -3.88 1.69 -13.88
CA PHE A 135 -3.93 3.08 -14.36
C PHE A 135 -2.61 3.81 -14.12
N ARG A 136 -2.39 4.89 -14.85
CA ARG A 136 -1.27 5.82 -14.67
C ARG A 136 -1.66 7.20 -15.14
N LYS A 137 -0.93 8.21 -14.66
CA LYS A 137 -1.14 9.61 -15.05
C LYS A 137 -0.86 9.82 -16.54
N ASP A 138 0.29 9.37 -17.01
CA ASP A 138 0.74 9.46 -18.40
C ASP A 138 1.81 8.38 -18.69
N ARG A 139 2.37 8.39 -19.90
CA ARG A 139 3.34 7.38 -20.36
C ARG A 139 4.69 7.40 -19.64
N SER A 140 5.03 8.48 -18.97
CA SER A 140 6.27 8.59 -18.20
C SER A 140 6.14 7.97 -16.80
N CYS A 141 4.92 7.65 -16.37
CA CYS A 141 4.62 7.16 -15.03
C CYS A 141 4.42 5.64 -15.00
N GLU A 142 4.75 5.04 -13.87
CA GLU A 142 4.51 3.62 -13.60
C GLU A 142 3.03 3.34 -13.37
N TRP A 143 2.64 2.09 -13.63
CA TRP A 143 1.27 1.62 -13.46
C TRP A 143 0.91 1.41 -11.99
N LEU A 144 -0.21 2.00 -11.58
CA LEU A 144 -0.87 1.76 -10.32
C LEU A 144 -2.01 0.74 -10.50
N GLN A 145 -2.33 0.02 -9.43
CA GLN A 145 -3.41 -0.96 -9.40
C GLN A 145 -4.54 -0.45 -8.49
N TRP A 146 -5.74 -0.36 -9.02
CA TRP A 146 -6.97 -0.14 -8.28
C TRP A 146 -7.84 -1.39 -8.35
N LYS A 147 -8.34 -1.83 -7.19
CA LYS A 147 -9.30 -2.92 -7.04
C LYS A 147 -10.61 -2.39 -6.49
N THR A 148 -11.71 -2.71 -7.13
CA THR A 148 -13.04 -2.32 -6.67
C THR A 148 -14.04 -3.46 -6.86
N ALA A 149 -14.99 -3.58 -5.95
CA ALA A 149 -16.06 -4.58 -6.09
C ALA A 149 -16.99 -4.20 -7.26
N LYS A 150 -17.55 -5.20 -7.92
CA LYS A 150 -18.54 -4.99 -9.00
C LYS A 150 -19.83 -4.30 -8.53
N THR A 151 -20.09 -4.32 -7.21
CA THR A 151 -21.19 -3.59 -6.60
C THR A 151 -20.94 -2.10 -6.45
N ASP A 152 -19.67 -1.67 -6.44
CA ASP A 152 -19.28 -0.30 -6.11
C ASP A 152 -19.00 0.54 -7.36
N TRP A 153 -18.67 -0.12 -8.45
CA TRP A 153 -18.39 0.51 -9.74
C TRP A 153 -18.52 -0.48 -10.89
N ASP A 154 -19.01 0.01 -12.04
CA ASP A 154 -19.07 -0.72 -13.31
C ASP A 154 -18.39 0.10 -14.42
N PRO A 155 -17.60 -0.52 -15.30
CA PRO A 155 -16.91 0.18 -16.40
C PRO A 155 -17.84 0.96 -17.33
N SER A 156 -19.13 0.62 -17.42
CA SER A 156 -20.12 1.35 -18.20
C SER A 156 -20.39 2.76 -17.66
N GLU A 157 -20.08 3.03 -16.37
CA GLU A 157 -20.15 4.38 -15.78
C GLU A 157 -19.01 5.29 -16.27
N GLY A 158 -18.02 4.74 -16.98
CA GLY A 158 -16.78 5.43 -17.33
C GLY A 158 -15.73 5.34 -16.23
N VAL A 159 -14.46 5.42 -16.62
CA VAL A 159 -13.35 5.43 -15.65
C VAL A 159 -13.23 6.84 -15.04
N PRO A 160 -13.12 6.96 -13.71
CA PRO A 160 -12.95 8.24 -13.05
C PRO A 160 -11.70 8.99 -13.57
N GLU A 161 -11.79 10.30 -13.75
CA GLU A 161 -10.61 11.13 -14.12
C GLU A 161 -9.56 11.16 -13.02
N LYS A 162 -9.97 10.94 -11.78
CA LYS A 162 -9.11 10.89 -10.60
C LYS A 162 -9.58 9.82 -9.63
N LEU A 163 -8.61 9.23 -8.96
CA LEU A 163 -8.81 8.39 -7.78
C LEU A 163 -8.21 9.06 -6.55
N TYR A 164 -8.71 8.72 -5.39
CA TYR A 164 -8.34 9.34 -4.12
C TYR A 164 -7.88 8.30 -3.11
N VAL A 165 -6.91 8.67 -2.27
CA VAL A 165 -6.44 7.84 -1.15
C VAL A 165 -6.32 8.72 0.09
N LYS A 166 -6.94 8.30 1.19
CA LYS A 166 -6.76 8.97 2.49
C LYS A 166 -5.39 8.66 3.08
N GLU A 167 -4.82 9.60 3.82
CA GLU A 167 -3.53 9.42 4.49
C GLU A 167 -3.49 8.18 5.39
N GLU A 168 -4.55 7.88 6.11
CA GLU A 168 -4.67 6.71 6.98
C GLU A 168 -4.50 5.35 6.26
N ASN A 169 -4.66 5.35 4.93
CA ASN A 169 -4.52 4.19 4.05
C ASN A 169 -3.14 4.11 3.36
N LEU A 170 -2.24 5.04 3.65
CA LEU A 170 -0.86 4.99 3.18
C LEU A 170 -0.04 4.06 4.07
N LEU A 171 0.78 3.24 3.46
CA LEU A 171 1.83 2.50 4.14
C LEU A 171 3.11 3.33 4.07
N LEU A 172 3.56 3.80 5.22
CA LEU A 172 4.81 4.55 5.36
C LEU A 172 5.90 3.55 5.69
N LEU A 173 6.80 3.31 4.75
CA LEU A 173 7.76 2.22 4.78
C LEU A 173 9.18 2.75 4.89
N ASP A 174 10.09 1.91 5.42
CA ASP A 174 11.52 2.20 5.51
C ASP A 174 11.80 3.56 6.20
N ILE A 175 11.07 3.81 7.31
CA ILE A 175 11.22 5.04 8.08
C ILE A 175 12.61 5.05 8.73
N ASP A 176 13.35 6.14 8.56
CA ASP A 176 14.61 6.38 9.25
C ASP A 176 14.38 6.49 10.77
N THR A 177 14.74 5.45 11.50
CA THR A 177 14.72 5.46 12.98
C THR A 177 15.97 6.07 13.58
N ASP A 178 16.93 6.48 12.77
CA ASP A 178 18.27 6.89 13.22
C ASP A 178 18.37 8.37 13.65
N ASN A 179 17.25 9.09 13.77
CA ASN A 179 17.24 10.49 14.22
C ASN A 179 17.01 10.62 15.74
N ARG A 180 17.45 9.63 16.53
CA ARG A 180 17.59 9.74 17.99
C ARG A 180 19.07 9.84 18.39
N ARG A 181 19.66 10.98 18.11
CA ARG A 181 20.85 11.46 18.83
C ARG A 181 20.64 12.89 19.28
#